data_7818b743c1ada5a3273f8afd9ab5f222
#
_entry.id   7818b743c1ada5a3273f8afd9ab5f222
#
_cell.length_a   1.000
_cell.length_b   1.000
_cell.length_c   1.000
_cell.angle_alpha   90.00
_cell.angle_beta   90.00
_cell.angle_gamma   90.00
#
_symmetry.space_group_name_H-M   'P 1'
#
loop_
_entity.id
_entity.type
_entity.pdbx_description
1 polymer ?
#
loop_
_entity_poly.entity_id
_entity_poly.type
_entity_poly.pdbx_seq_one_letter_code
_entity_poly.pdbx_strand_id
1 'polypeptide(L)'
;MAKIDRTWIPDAVDLDWIESKARHVAPALAAIEAAAEPLHIPIVDRDSGRVLQVLAAGRRRIVEVGTAFGYSTLWMALGQSAGGTIVTIDPDRERTDLARGWWRQAGLADTRITVVTAPALDAFAAGDPALAGPFDLAFIDALKPEYPAYLEALIPRLAPGALVVADNVLWSGRVSGSRGSAPVDANTEALRAFNAAALSDPRFSATILPVGDGLLIAAWRG
;
A
#
# COMPACT_ATOMS: atom_id res chain seq x y z
N MET A 1 0.51 28.98 -18.55
CA MET A 1 -0.08 27.78 -17.93
C MET A 1 -1.54 28.07 -17.66
N ALA A 2 -2.46 27.31 -18.25
CA ALA A 2 -3.88 27.40 -17.89
C ALA A 2 -4.03 27.00 -16.40
N LYS A 3 -4.64 27.89 -15.59
CA LYS A 3 -5.05 27.54 -14.23
C LYS A 3 -6.13 26.47 -14.36
N ILE A 4 -5.85 25.25 -13.85
CA ILE A 4 -6.91 24.27 -13.65
C ILE A 4 -7.79 24.85 -12.55
N ASP A 5 -9.00 25.27 -12.93
CA ASP A 5 -9.99 25.75 -11.97
C ASP A 5 -10.47 24.53 -11.14
N ARG A 6 -9.97 24.41 -9.92
CA ARG A 6 -10.44 23.41 -8.95
C ARG A 6 -11.66 23.94 -8.24
N THR A 7 -12.75 24.06 -8.99
CA THR A 7 -14.00 24.64 -8.47
C THR A 7 -14.75 23.71 -7.54
N TRP A 8 -14.41 22.40 -7.53
CA TRP A 8 -15.08 21.44 -6.68
C TRP A 8 -14.08 20.46 -6.06
N ILE A 9 -14.16 20.27 -4.76
CA ILE A 9 -13.42 19.30 -3.96
C ILE A 9 -14.46 18.54 -3.13
N PRO A 10 -14.47 17.19 -3.10
CA PRO A 10 -15.37 16.42 -2.26
C PRO A 10 -15.33 16.88 -0.82
N ASP A 11 -16.49 17.11 -0.23
CA ASP A 11 -16.64 17.46 1.18
C ASP A 11 -17.09 16.24 2.01
N ALA A 12 -17.36 16.45 3.31
CA ALA A 12 -17.77 15.37 4.19
C ALA A 12 -19.09 14.71 3.76
N VAL A 13 -20.01 15.47 3.13
CA VAL A 13 -21.29 14.94 2.65
C VAL A 13 -21.07 13.97 1.48
N ASP A 14 -20.17 14.32 0.57
CA ASP A 14 -19.81 13.46 -0.56
C ASP A 14 -19.14 12.18 -0.06
N LEU A 15 -18.23 12.30 0.92
CA LEU A 15 -17.56 11.13 1.52
C LEU A 15 -18.55 10.21 2.24
N ASP A 16 -19.46 10.76 3.01
CA ASP A 16 -20.53 10.00 3.69
C ASP A 16 -21.45 9.31 2.66
N TRP A 17 -21.77 10.00 1.56
CA TRP A 17 -22.55 9.41 0.49
C TRP A 17 -21.83 8.22 -0.16
N ILE A 18 -20.53 8.38 -0.47
CA ILE A 18 -19.68 7.31 -1.02
C ILE A 18 -19.67 6.11 -0.07
N GLU A 19 -19.42 6.35 1.23
CA GLU A 19 -19.43 5.27 2.25
C GLU A 19 -20.78 4.57 2.32
N SER A 20 -21.89 5.32 2.24
CA SER A 20 -23.26 4.76 2.25
C SER A 20 -23.56 3.86 1.04
N LYS A 21 -22.84 4.02 -0.09
CA LYS A 21 -23.00 3.22 -1.31
C LYS A 21 -21.96 2.11 -1.42
N ALA A 22 -20.90 2.18 -0.63
CA ALA A 22 -19.89 1.15 -0.62
C ALA A 22 -20.46 -0.18 -0.09
N ARG A 23 -19.92 -1.28 -0.58
CA ARG A 23 -20.26 -2.61 -0.04
C ARG A 23 -19.84 -2.68 1.42
N HIS A 24 -20.62 -3.42 2.22
CA HIS A 24 -20.23 -3.71 3.60
C HIS A 24 -18.83 -4.31 3.65
N VAL A 25 -18.06 -3.84 4.62
CA VAL A 25 -16.72 -4.35 4.90
C VAL A 25 -16.83 -5.82 5.31
N ALA A 26 -15.96 -6.67 4.77
CA ALA A 26 -15.93 -8.07 5.16
C ALA A 26 -15.71 -8.23 6.68
N PRO A 27 -16.38 -9.19 7.36
CA PRO A 27 -16.28 -9.32 8.82
C PRO A 27 -14.85 -9.41 9.34
N ALA A 28 -13.95 -10.06 8.61
CA ALA A 28 -12.53 -10.17 8.99
C ALA A 28 -11.81 -8.82 8.92
N LEU A 29 -12.13 -7.94 7.96
CA LEU A 29 -11.59 -6.57 7.91
C LEU A 29 -12.06 -5.76 9.13
N ALA A 30 -13.36 -5.82 9.46
CA ALA A 30 -13.88 -5.15 10.65
C ALA A 30 -13.26 -5.68 11.95
N ALA A 31 -12.94 -6.97 12.02
CA ALA A 31 -12.24 -7.56 13.16
C ALA A 31 -10.80 -7.03 13.31
N ILE A 32 -10.09 -6.83 12.19
CA ILE A 32 -8.75 -6.22 12.21
C ILE A 32 -8.83 -4.76 12.69
N GLU A 33 -9.79 -3.98 12.17
CA GLU A 33 -10.00 -2.58 12.60
C GLU A 33 -10.21 -2.50 14.12
N ALA A 34 -11.13 -3.33 14.65
CA ALA A 34 -11.43 -3.38 16.09
C ALA A 34 -10.22 -3.84 16.94
N ALA A 35 -9.33 -4.67 16.40
CA ALA A 35 -8.11 -5.11 17.08
C ALA A 35 -7.00 -4.06 17.01
N ALA A 36 -6.89 -3.31 15.92
CA ALA A 36 -5.85 -2.31 15.70
C ALA A 36 -6.08 -1.03 16.54
N GLU A 37 -7.33 -0.60 16.68
CA GLU A 37 -7.70 0.65 17.35
C GLU A 37 -7.14 0.80 18.76
N PRO A 38 -7.38 -0.12 19.73
CA PRO A 38 -6.89 0.02 21.11
C PRO A 38 -5.38 -0.10 21.23
N LEU A 39 -4.71 -0.70 20.25
CA LEU A 39 -3.26 -0.88 20.21
C LEU A 39 -2.54 0.22 19.41
N HIS A 40 -3.31 1.13 18.83
CA HIS A 40 -2.80 2.19 17.95
C HIS A 40 -1.91 1.65 16.81
N ILE A 41 -2.24 0.46 16.28
CA ILE A 41 -1.55 -0.11 15.14
C ILE A 41 -2.02 0.63 13.89
N PRO A 42 -1.10 1.25 13.13
CA PRO A 42 -1.50 1.92 11.89
C PRO A 42 -1.97 0.89 10.86
N ILE A 43 -3.11 1.14 10.28
CA ILE A 43 -3.66 0.43 9.12
C ILE A 43 -4.10 1.46 8.10
N VAL A 44 -4.13 1.09 6.83
CA VAL A 44 -4.67 1.98 5.77
C VAL A 44 -6.14 2.31 6.07
N ASP A 45 -6.61 3.48 5.64
CA ASP A 45 -8.03 3.79 5.71
C ASP A 45 -8.85 2.92 4.74
N ARG A 46 -10.19 2.89 4.93
CA ARG A 46 -11.08 2.06 4.11
C ARG A 46 -11.07 2.46 2.64
N ASP A 47 -10.90 3.74 2.33
CA ASP A 47 -10.92 4.20 0.94
C ASP A 47 -9.65 3.78 0.22
N SER A 48 -8.47 3.90 0.85
CA SER A 48 -7.21 3.31 0.37
C SER A 48 -7.34 1.79 0.21
N GLY A 49 -7.95 1.10 1.19
CA GLY A 49 -8.22 -0.33 1.11
C GLY A 49 -9.08 -0.73 -0.09
N ARG A 50 -10.14 0.03 -0.39
CA ARG A 50 -10.99 -0.19 -1.58
C ARG A 50 -10.24 0.04 -2.88
N VAL A 51 -9.39 1.07 -2.93
CA VAL A 51 -8.53 1.30 -4.10
C VAL A 51 -7.59 0.12 -4.29
N LEU A 52 -6.93 -0.37 -3.23
CA LEU A 52 -6.06 -1.54 -3.29
C LEU A 52 -6.82 -2.79 -3.79
N GLN A 53 -8.05 -3.00 -3.31
CA GLN A 53 -8.90 -4.10 -3.77
C GLN A 53 -9.18 -4.02 -5.28
N VAL A 54 -9.50 -2.83 -5.78
CA VAL A 54 -9.74 -2.62 -7.22
C VAL A 54 -8.46 -2.82 -8.04
N LEU A 55 -7.33 -2.29 -7.58
CA LEU A 55 -6.04 -2.43 -8.26
C LEU A 55 -5.52 -3.88 -8.26
N ALA A 56 -5.86 -4.67 -7.23
CA ALA A 56 -5.53 -6.08 -7.14
C ALA A 56 -6.36 -6.96 -8.10
N ALA A 57 -7.48 -6.43 -8.62
CA ALA A 57 -8.32 -7.17 -9.57
C ALA A 57 -7.52 -7.55 -10.82
N GLY A 58 -7.50 -8.85 -11.13
CA GLY A 58 -6.74 -9.38 -12.27
C GLY A 58 -5.23 -9.55 -12.02
N ARG A 59 -4.70 -9.10 -10.88
CA ARG A 59 -3.29 -9.32 -10.52
C ARG A 59 -3.10 -10.74 -9.99
N ARG A 60 -1.99 -11.35 -10.40
CA ARG A 60 -1.70 -12.74 -10.05
C ARG A 60 -0.66 -12.88 -8.96
N ARG A 61 0.32 -11.99 -8.91
CA ARG A 61 1.42 -12.06 -7.97
C ARG A 61 1.75 -10.68 -7.40
N ILE A 62 1.36 -10.47 -6.16
CA ILE A 62 1.52 -9.20 -5.45
C ILE A 62 2.67 -9.33 -4.46
N VAL A 63 3.46 -8.26 -4.29
CA VAL A 63 4.38 -8.09 -3.17
C VAL A 63 3.96 -6.89 -2.33
N GLU A 64 4.04 -7.03 -1.01
CA GLU A 64 3.73 -5.99 -0.04
C GLU A 64 4.91 -5.79 0.89
N VAL A 65 5.29 -4.54 1.13
CA VAL A 65 6.28 -4.12 2.11
C VAL A 65 5.57 -3.44 3.28
N GLY A 66 5.52 -4.11 4.42
CA GLY A 66 4.73 -3.73 5.60
C GLY A 66 3.42 -4.51 5.70
N THR A 67 3.40 -5.55 6.55
CA THR A 67 2.21 -6.39 6.78
C THR A 67 1.37 -5.87 7.94
N ALA A 68 2.02 -5.50 9.04
CA ALA A 68 1.37 -5.18 10.32
C ALA A 68 0.31 -6.23 10.70
N PHE A 69 -0.96 -5.84 10.84
CA PHE A 69 -2.09 -6.75 11.09
C PHE A 69 -2.69 -7.36 9.82
N GLY A 70 -2.07 -7.14 8.65
CA GLY A 70 -2.49 -7.74 7.38
C GLY A 70 -3.79 -7.18 6.80
N TYR A 71 -4.14 -5.96 7.14
CA TYR A 71 -5.36 -5.31 6.70
C TYR A 71 -5.32 -4.98 5.20
N SER A 72 -4.29 -4.30 4.73
CA SER A 72 -4.03 -4.03 3.31
C SER A 72 -3.86 -5.32 2.50
N THR A 73 -3.12 -6.30 3.08
CA THR A 73 -2.98 -7.65 2.49
C THR A 73 -4.34 -8.28 2.24
N LEU A 74 -5.27 -8.20 3.23
CA LEU A 74 -6.62 -8.76 3.10
C LEU A 74 -7.44 -8.04 2.03
N TRP A 75 -7.40 -6.71 1.96
CA TRP A 75 -8.05 -5.94 0.90
C TRP A 75 -7.60 -6.38 -0.48
N MET A 76 -6.28 -6.50 -0.69
CA MET A 76 -5.71 -6.96 -1.96
C MET A 76 -6.11 -8.41 -2.25
N ALA A 77 -6.06 -9.31 -1.26
CA ALA A 77 -6.43 -10.71 -1.44
C ALA A 77 -7.90 -10.91 -1.81
N LEU A 78 -8.80 -10.10 -1.27
CA LEU A 78 -10.23 -10.09 -1.59
C LEU A 78 -10.50 -9.52 -3.01
N GLY A 79 -9.59 -8.68 -3.52
CA GLY A 79 -9.67 -8.15 -4.89
C GLY A 79 -9.11 -9.10 -5.93
N GLN A 80 -8.15 -9.94 -5.58
CA GLN A 80 -7.53 -10.85 -6.52
C GLN A 80 -8.47 -11.93 -7.02
N SER A 81 -8.28 -12.34 -8.27
CA SER A 81 -8.93 -13.52 -8.83
C SER A 81 -8.46 -14.80 -8.13
N ALA A 82 -9.24 -15.87 -8.25
CA ALA A 82 -8.85 -17.19 -7.73
C ALA A 82 -7.47 -17.62 -8.27
N GLY A 83 -6.61 -18.12 -7.38
CA GLY A 83 -5.24 -18.51 -7.72
C GLY A 83 -4.20 -17.39 -7.71
N GLY A 84 -4.58 -16.15 -7.40
CA GLY A 84 -3.61 -15.07 -7.14
C GLY A 84 -2.89 -15.30 -5.80
N THR A 85 -1.65 -14.83 -5.69
CA THR A 85 -0.82 -14.97 -4.48
C THR A 85 -0.25 -13.62 -4.05
N ILE A 86 -0.01 -13.47 -2.76
CA ILE A 86 0.63 -12.29 -2.16
C ILE A 86 1.85 -12.76 -1.37
N VAL A 87 2.97 -12.06 -1.54
CA VAL A 87 4.12 -12.15 -0.63
C VAL A 87 4.15 -10.85 0.16
N THR A 88 4.11 -10.92 1.47
CA THR A 88 4.15 -9.75 2.35
C THR A 88 5.32 -9.84 3.31
N ILE A 89 5.94 -8.71 3.63
CA ILE A 89 7.19 -8.64 4.39
C ILE A 89 6.98 -7.80 5.63
N ASP A 90 7.30 -8.32 6.80
CA ASP A 90 7.27 -7.59 8.07
C ASP A 90 8.21 -8.26 9.09
N PRO A 91 9.03 -7.50 9.83
CA PRO A 91 9.89 -8.08 10.86
C PRO A 91 9.13 -8.55 12.11
N ASP A 92 7.90 -8.07 12.33
CA ASP A 92 7.11 -8.38 13.53
C ASP A 92 6.31 -9.68 13.34
N ARG A 93 6.87 -10.77 13.86
CA ARG A 93 6.26 -12.09 13.77
C ARG A 93 4.93 -12.17 14.54
N GLU A 94 4.83 -11.50 15.69
CA GLU A 94 3.61 -11.59 16.51
C GLU A 94 2.42 -10.97 15.78
N ARG A 95 2.63 -9.81 15.15
CA ARG A 95 1.61 -9.16 14.33
C ARG A 95 1.20 -10.00 13.13
N THR A 96 2.18 -10.55 12.42
CA THR A 96 1.89 -11.36 11.22
C THR A 96 1.25 -12.70 11.55
N ASP A 97 1.52 -13.30 12.71
CA ASP A 97 0.83 -14.51 13.16
C ASP A 97 -0.65 -14.21 13.49
N LEU A 98 -0.97 -13.04 14.07
CA LEU A 98 -2.35 -12.58 14.22
C LEU A 98 -3.04 -12.36 12.85
N ALA A 99 -2.35 -11.72 11.90
CA ALA A 99 -2.86 -11.51 10.55
C ALA A 99 -3.31 -12.80 9.86
N ARG A 100 -2.53 -13.87 9.99
CA ARG A 100 -2.89 -15.21 9.46
C ARG A 100 -4.24 -15.70 9.99
N GLY A 101 -4.56 -15.41 11.25
CA GLY A 101 -5.84 -15.76 11.87
C GLY A 101 -7.01 -15.11 11.15
N TRP A 102 -6.94 -13.81 10.88
CA TRP A 102 -7.99 -13.07 10.18
C TRP A 102 -8.10 -13.47 8.71
N TRP A 103 -6.99 -13.74 8.02
CA TRP A 103 -7.03 -14.23 6.65
C TRP A 103 -7.75 -15.57 6.52
N ARG A 104 -7.51 -16.51 7.46
CA ARG A 104 -8.28 -17.77 7.52
C ARG A 104 -9.75 -17.53 7.82
N GLN A 105 -10.07 -16.60 8.74
CA GLN A 105 -11.45 -16.20 9.01
C GLN A 105 -12.15 -15.63 7.76
N ALA A 106 -11.40 -14.95 6.88
CA ALA A 106 -11.90 -14.50 5.59
C ALA A 106 -12.03 -15.62 4.54
N GLY A 107 -11.70 -16.86 4.87
CA GLY A 107 -11.76 -18.00 3.96
C GLY A 107 -10.57 -18.11 3.00
N LEU A 108 -9.47 -17.39 3.25
CA LEU A 108 -8.27 -17.51 2.43
C LEU A 108 -7.49 -18.77 2.77
N ALA A 109 -7.11 -19.53 1.75
CA ALA A 109 -6.22 -20.66 1.93
C ALA A 109 -4.80 -20.20 2.35
N ASP A 110 -4.14 -20.94 3.23
CA ASP A 110 -2.79 -20.62 3.74
C ASP A 110 -1.74 -20.49 2.61
N THR A 111 -1.99 -21.09 1.47
CA THR A 111 -1.13 -21.01 0.28
C THR A 111 -1.25 -19.71 -0.50
N ARG A 112 -2.24 -18.85 -0.19
CA ARG A 112 -2.49 -17.59 -0.89
C ARG A 112 -1.54 -16.50 -0.46
N ILE A 113 -1.12 -16.49 0.80
CA ILE A 113 -0.30 -15.42 1.37
C ILE A 113 0.94 -16.02 2.01
N THR A 114 2.10 -15.63 1.49
CA THR A 114 3.42 -15.97 2.06
C THR A 114 3.92 -14.77 2.86
N VAL A 115 4.29 -14.99 4.12
CA VAL A 115 4.90 -13.95 4.97
C VAL A 115 6.40 -14.19 5.06
N VAL A 116 7.18 -13.18 4.69
CA VAL A 116 8.63 -13.13 4.91
C VAL A 116 8.88 -12.33 6.20
N THR A 117 9.36 -13.01 7.24
CA THR A 117 9.60 -12.39 8.56
C THR A 117 11.02 -11.83 8.63
N ALA A 118 11.24 -10.62 8.15
CA ALA A 118 12.52 -9.92 8.15
C ALA A 118 12.31 -8.42 7.88
N PRO A 119 13.28 -7.54 8.19
CA PRO A 119 13.34 -6.20 7.59
C PRO A 119 13.37 -6.32 6.06
N ALA A 120 12.58 -5.49 5.37
CA ALA A 120 12.33 -5.70 3.94
C ALA A 120 13.60 -5.57 3.10
N LEU A 121 14.45 -4.58 3.36
CA LEU A 121 15.71 -4.40 2.62
C LEU A 121 16.66 -5.59 2.83
N ASP A 122 16.69 -6.15 4.03
CA ASP A 122 17.50 -7.34 4.33
C ASP A 122 16.99 -8.56 3.56
N ALA A 123 15.68 -8.75 3.50
CA ALA A 123 15.06 -9.84 2.75
C ALA A 123 15.33 -9.73 1.24
N PHE A 124 15.24 -8.51 0.68
CA PHE A 124 15.60 -8.26 -0.73
C PHE A 124 17.10 -8.51 -1.00
N ALA A 125 17.98 -8.08 -0.09
CA ALA A 125 19.43 -8.26 -0.22
C ALA A 125 19.85 -9.73 -0.07
N ALA A 126 19.19 -10.48 0.81
CA ALA A 126 19.43 -11.92 1.00
C ALA A 126 18.99 -12.77 -0.20
N GLY A 127 18.20 -12.20 -1.12
CA GLY A 127 17.72 -12.92 -2.29
C GLY A 127 16.69 -14.01 -1.94
N ASP A 128 15.79 -13.74 -0.99
CA ASP A 128 14.73 -14.68 -0.62
C ASP A 128 13.97 -15.12 -1.88
N PRO A 129 13.86 -16.44 -2.14
CA PRO A 129 13.19 -16.96 -3.33
C PRO A 129 11.73 -16.53 -3.45
N ALA A 130 11.01 -16.27 -2.35
CA ALA A 130 9.66 -15.75 -2.37
C ALA A 130 9.60 -14.36 -3.02
N LEU A 131 10.69 -13.59 -2.93
CA LEU A 131 10.82 -12.23 -3.43
C LEU A 131 11.46 -12.14 -4.83
N ALA A 132 11.70 -13.26 -5.51
CA ALA A 132 12.36 -13.26 -6.82
C ALA A 132 11.55 -12.53 -7.92
N GLY A 133 10.23 -12.39 -7.77
CA GLY A 133 9.37 -11.82 -8.82
C GLY A 133 9.07 -12.81 -9.97
N PRO A 134 8.60 -12.39 -11.16
CA PRO A 134 8.09 -11.05 -11.35
C PRO A 134 6.76 -10.81 -10.63
N PHE A 135 6.56 -9.60 -10.12
CA PHE A 135 5.31 -9.15 -9.48
C PHE A 135 4.54 -8.22 -10.43
N ASP A 136 3.23 -8.33 -10.44
CA ASP A 136 2.36 -7.47 -11.25
C ASP A 136 1.67 -6.36 -10.44
N LEU A 137 1.84 -6.38 -9.11
CA LEU A 137 1.57 -5.26 -8.20
C LEU A 137 2.55 -5.31 -7.04
N ALA A 138 3.11 -4.14 -6.69
CA ALA A 138 3.89 -3.93 -5.47
C ALA A 138 3.20 -2.85 -4.62
N PHE A 139 2.98 -3.13 -3.33
CA PHE A 139 2.46 -2.17 -2.36
C PHE A 139 3.50 -1.84 -1.31
N ILE A 140 3.69 -0.55 -1.01
CA ILE A 140 4.68 -0.04 -0.06
C ILE A 140 3.96 0.74 1.04
N ASP A 141 3.99 0.22 2.26
CA ASP A 141 3.51 0.90 3.46
C ASP A 141 4.29 0.46 4.70
N ALA A 142 5.55 0.88 4.78
CA ALA A 142 6.45 0.55 5.88
C ALA A 142 7.23 1.79 6.38
N LEU A 143 8.54 1.68 6.60
CA LEU A 143 9.38 2.76 7.11
C LEU A 143 9.58 3.84 6.03
N LYS A 144 9.06 5.02 6.26
CA LYS A 144 9.08 6.12 5.27
C LYS A 144 10.49 6.51 4.80
N PRO A 145 11.54 6.52 5.67
CA PRO A 145 12.90 6.79 5.22
C PRO A 145 13.46 5.77 4.20
N GLU A 146 12.88 4.58 4.14
CA GLU A 146 13.34 3.50 3.25
C GLU A 146 12.55 3.42 1.92
N TYR A 147 11.51 4.24 1.71
CA TYR A 147 10.68 4.21 0.50
C TYR A 147 11.48 4.30 -0.81
N PRO A 148 12.49 5.19 -0.95
CA PRO A 148 13.31 5.21 -2.16
C PRO A 148 14.06 3.89 -2.38
N ALA A 149 14.60 3.30 -1.32
CA ALA A 149 15.33 2.03 -1.39
C ALA A 149 14.39 0.85 -1.69
N TYR A 150 13.16 0.85 -1.17
CA TYR A 150 12.15 -0.15 -1.52
C TYR A 150 11.83 -0.10 -3.02
N LEU A 151 11.66 1.10 -3.60
CA LEU A 151 11.39 1.24 -5.03
C LEU A 151 12.52 0.63 -5.87
N GLU A 152 13.77 0.98 -5.55
CA GLU A 152 14.95 0.44 -6.27
C GLU A 152 15.05 -1.09 -6.13
N ALA A 153 14.75 -1.64 -4.95
CA ALA A 153 14.75 -3.08 -4.76
C ALA A 153 13.62 -3.79 -5.53
N LEU A 154 12.48 -3.12 -5.72
CA LEU A 154 11.32 -3.68 -6.42
C LEU A 154 11.45 -3.63 -7.95
N ILE A 155 12.03 -2.58 -8.52
CA ILE A 155 12.13 -2.38 -9.98
C ILE A 155 12.60 -3.64 -10.73
N PRO A 156 13.72 -4.31 -10.38
CA PRO A 156 14.17 -5.52 -11.10
C PRO A 156 13.25 -6.74 -10.93
N ARG A 157 12.22 -6.62 -10.10
CA ARG A 157 11.27 -7.69 -9.75
C ARG A 157 9.86 -7.43 -10.29
N LEU A 158 9.67 -6.34 -11.05
CA LEU A 158 8.38 -5.98 -11.63
C LEU A 158 8.17 -6.67 -12.98
N ALA A 159 6.97 -7.15 -13.21
CA ALA A 159 6.52 -7.57 -14.54
C ALA A 159 6.25 -6.33 -15.41
N PRO A 160 6.38 -6.42 -16.75
CA PRO A 160 5.90 -5.35 -17.63
C PRO A 160 4.43 -5.02 -17.35
N GLY A 161 4.09 -3.73 -17.20
CA GLY A 161 2.74 -3.27 -16.84
C GLY A 161 2.37 -3.45 -15.36
N ALA A 162 3.33 -3.81 -14.51
CA ALA A 162 3.12 -3.88 -13.06
C ALA A 162 2.75 -2.51 -12.48
N LEU A 163 1.99 -2.53 -11.39
CA LEU A 163 1.72 -1.33 -10.60
C LEU A 163 2.61 -1.30 -9.36
N VAL A 164 3.17 -0.14 -9.08
CA VAL A 164 3.72 0.22 -7.77
C VAL A 164 2.74 1.17 -7.11
N VAL A 165 2.30 0.83 -5.91
CA VAL A 165 1.40 1.64 -5.10
C VAL A 165 2.08 1.94 -3.78
N ALA A 166 2.02 3.18 -3.30
CA ALA A 166 2.60 3.55 -2.01
C ALA A 166 1.65 4.44 -1.22
N ASP A 167 1.48 4.13 0.06
CA ASP A 167 0.61 4.88 0.96
C ASP A 167 1.36 5.99 1.72
N ASN A 168 0.59 6.93 2.29
CA ASN A 168 1.03 8.07 3.10
C ASN A 168 1.98 9.03 2.37
N VAL A 169 1.91 9.11 1.04
CA VAL A 169 2.84 9.93 0.25
C VAL A 169 2.60 11.44 0.38
N LEU A 170 1.51 11.88 1.01
CA LEU A 170 1.26 13.28 1.39
C LEU A 170 1.67 13.59 2.83
N TRP A 171 1.81 12.58 3.69
CA TRP A 171 2.29 12.67 5.06
C TRP A 171 1.58 13.74 5.86
N SER A 172 0.25 13.66 5.91
CA SER A 172 -0.65 14.62 6.56
C SER A 172 -0.38 16.07 6.15
N GLY A 173 -0.04 16.30 4.86
CA GLY A 173 0.24 17.61 4.30
C GLY A 173 1.65 18.14 4.56
N ARG A 174 2.55 17.38 5.22
CA ARG A 174 3.94 17.77 5.44
C ARG A 174 4.77 17.77 4.16
N VAL A 175 4.51 16.83 3.25
CA VAL A 175 5.20 16.75 1.96
C VAL A 175 4.95 18.02 1.12
N SER A 176 3.70 18.50 1.05
CA SER A 176 3.34 19.72 0.32
C SER A 176 3.68 21.02 1.06
N GLY A 177 3.91 20.95 2.39
CA GLY A 177 4.05 22.12 3.26
C GLY A 177 2.72 22.79 3.62
N SER A 178 1.57 22.19 3.33
CA SER A 178 0.24 22.75 3.64
C SER A 178 -0.07 22.81 5.14
N ARG A 179 0.62 22.03 5.97
CA ARG A 179 0.45 21.95 7.43
C ARG A 179 1.44 22.82 8.22
N GLY A 180 1.92 23.94 7.63
CA GLY A 180 2.69 24.95 8.32
C GLY A 180 4.20 24.74 8.34
N SER A 181 4.89 25.52 9.20
CA SER A 181 6.35 25.65 9.25
C SER A 181 7.05 24.65 10.18
N ALA A 182 6.46 23.48 10.45
CA ALA A 182 7.16 22.46 11.23
C ALA A 182 8.48 22.08 10.52
N PRO A 183 9.57 21.84 11.29
CA PRO A 183 10.82 21.38 10.69
C PRO A 183 10.57 20.13 9.83
N VAL A 184 11.23 20.09 8.68
CA VAL A 184 11.16 18.92 7.79
C VAL A 184 11.90 17.78 8.47
N ASP A 185 11.18 16.68 8.74
CA ASP A 185 11.75 15.46 9.32
C ASP A 185 12.24 14.49 8.22
N ALA A 186 13.00 13.49 8.63
CA ALA A 186 13.57 12.49 7.71
C ALA A 186 12.48 11.75 6.92
N ASN A 187 11.31 11.51 7.50
CA ASN A 187 10.18 10.89 6.80
C ASN A 187 9.68 11.78 5.66
N THR A 188 9.52 13.06 5.93
CA THR A 188 9.07 14.04 4.94
C THR A 188 10.08 14.19 3.80
N GLU A 189 11.37 14.23 4.09
CA GLU A 189 12.43 14.30 3.07
C GLU A 189 12.44 13.05 2.19
N ALA A 190 12.37 11.88 2.80
CA ALA A 190 12.35 10.61 2.06
C ALA A 190 11.11 10.50 1.16
N LEU A 191 9.94 10.87 1.65
CA LEU A 191 8.71 10.85 0.85
C LEU A 191 8.74 11.88 -0.29
N ARG A 192 9.34 13.06 -0.09
CA ARG A 192 9.58 14.03 -1.19
C ARG A 192 10.49 13.45 -2.26
N ALA A 193 11.60 12.82 -1.85
CA ALA A 193 12.53 12.18 -2.77
C ALA A 193 11.88 11.02 -3.53
N PHE A 194 11.14 10.16 -2.81
CA PHE A 194 10.39 9.04 -3.39
C PHE A 194 9.35 9.53 -4.42
N ASN A 195 8.51 10.51 -4.05
CA ASN A 195 7.49 11.06 -4.95
C ASN A 195 8.14 11.68 -6.20
N ALA A 196 9.22 12.45 -6.02
CA ALA A 196 9.93 13.06 -7.15
C ALA A 196 10.51 11.99 -8.08
N ALA A 197 11.14 10.96 -7.53
CA ALA A 197 11.69 9.86 -8.31
C ALA A 197 10.59 9.12 -9.10
N ALA A 198 9.52 8.70 -8.45
CA ALA A 198 8.44 7.95 -9.10
C ALA A 198 7.69 8.78 -10.15
N LEU A 199 7.48 10.08 -9.91
CA LEU A 199 6.75 10.97 -10.83
C LEU A 199 7.61 11.43 -12.03
N SER A 200 8.93 11.48 -11.90
CA SER A 200 9.84 11.96 -12.95
C SER A 200 10.51 10.86 -13.76
N ASP A 201 10.51 9.62 -13.27
CA ASP A 201 11.14 8.50 -13.96
C ASP A 201 10.35 8.14 -15.24
N PRO A 202 10.95 8.26 -16.43
CA PRO A 202 10.26 7.97 -17.69
C PRO A 202 9.81 6.51 -17.84
N ARG A 203 10.36 5.61 -17.01
CA ARG A 203 9.96 4.20 -17.00
C ARG A 203 8.60 3.98 -16.34
N PHE A 204 8.08 4.99 -15.62
CA PHE A 204 6.76 4.95 -15.01
C PHE A 204 5.76 5.90 -15.66
N SER A 205 4.48 5.53 -15.62
CA SER A 205 3.36 6.46 -15.69
C SER A 205 2.80 6.59 -14.30
N ALA A 206 3.02 7.70 -13.62
CA ALA A 206 2.72 7.85 -12.21
C ALA A 206 1.81 9.04 -11.90
N THR A 207 1.02 8.91 -10.83
CA THR A 207 0.18 9.97 -10.27
C THR A 207 0.04 9.78 -8.76
N ILE A 208 -0.40 10.83 -8.06
CA ILE A 208 -0.81 10.76 -6.66
C ILE A 208 -2.31 11.04 -6.58
N LEU A 209 -3.05 10.13 -5.98
CA LEU A 209 -4.46 10.29 -5.65
C LEU A 209 -4.60 10.89 -4.24
N PRO A 210 -5.48 11.88 -4.03
CA PRO A 210 -5.76 12.44 -2.71
C PRO A 210 -6.77 11.56 -1.95
N VAL A 211 -6.43 10.28 -1.78
CA VAL A 211 -7.19 9.28 -1.03
C VAL A 211 -6.39 8.96 0.23
N GLY A 212 -7.04 8.90 1.39
CA GLY A 212 -6.37 8.73 2.66
C GLY A 212 -5.29 9.79 2.89
N ASP A 213 -4.10 9.36 3.28
CA ASP A 213 -2.92 10.24 3.42
C ASP A 213 -2.08 10.33 2.13
N GLY A 214 -2.74 10.17 0.98
CA GLY A 214 -2.15 10.21 -0.36
C GLY A 214 -1.64 8.86 -0.84
N LEU A 215 -2.20 8.40 -1.95
CA LEU A 215 -1.83 7.14 -2.58
C LEU A 215 -1.11 7.39 -3.91
N LEU A 216 0.19 7.11 -3.98
CA LEU A 216 0.93 7.13 -5.23
C LEU A 216 0.63 5.84 -5.99
N ILE A 217 0.33 5.96 -7.28
CA ILE A 217 0.17 4.83 -8.21
C ILE A 217 1.07 5.07 -9.41
N ALA A 218 1.94 4.11 -9.70
CA ALA A 218 2.88 4.16 -10.81
C ALA A 218 2.81 2.86 -11.62
N ALA A 219 2.53 2.97 -12.92
CA ALA A 219 2.55 1.84 -13.83
C ALA A 219 3.94 1.71 -14.45
N TRP A 220 4.57 0.55 -14.26
CA TRP A 220 5.87 0.19 -14.82
C TRP A 220 5.74 -0.11 -16.31
N ARG A 221 6.53 0.54 -17.14
CA ARG A 221 6.50 0.37 -18.61
C ARG A 221 7.42 -0.75 -19.12
N GLY A 222 8.36 -1.21 -18.28
CA GLY A 222 9.39 -2.16 -18.67
C GLY A 222 10.73 -1.49 -18.91
#